data_766c9c1602b535556efbb102ec8d67a1
#
_entry.id   766c9c1602b535556efbb102ec8d67a1
#
_cell.length_a   1.000
_cell.length_b   1.000
_cell.length_c   1.000
_cell.angle_alpha   90.00
_cell.angle_beta   90.00
_cell.angle_gamma   90.00
#
_symmetry.space_group_name_H-M   'P 1'
#
loop_
_entity.id
_entity.type
_entity.pdbx_description
1 polymer ?
#
loop_
_entity_poly.entity_id
_entity_poly.type
_entity_poly.pdbx_seq_one_letter_code
_entity_poly.pdbx_strand_id
1 'polypeptide(L)'
;MILLQVSRVLLLTMIGFLVALAVTPLWYRFLQKYKVSKQIRTAKVAPVFNKFHEKKTGTPTAGGVIIWGTVVGIAAIFGILGFAFNGFWKYLNFLNRAETYLPLAAILIAGILGFLDDWLGILKIGGGNGGGLKIRYKLLVYLLIAIVGAWWFYFKLDWTVLNIPFYGPIEIGFWYIPIFMFIIIASAFSANETDGLDGLLGGVALFAFVALTTVAFVLGRYDLAAFGGVVIGALLAFLWFNIYPAKFFMGDTGSMALGITLGVIVMLTNTTLLLPFFAIILVMESLSVLIQLISKKLTGKKVFLSTPIHHHFEALGWHESQ
;
A
#
# COMPACT_ATOMS: atom_id res chain seq x y z
N MET A 1 -10.49 23.92 -19.11
CA MET A 1 -9.82 23.67 -17.81
C MET A 1 -9.79 22.17 -17.47
N ILE A 2 -10.93 21.47 -17.44
CA ILE A 2 -11.01 20.02 -17.10
C ILE A 2 -10.11 19.16 -18.00
N LEU A 3 -10.17 19.33 -19.32
CA LEU A 3 -9.33 18.58 -20.27
C LEU A 3 -7.82 18.72 -19.97
N LEU A 4 -7.38 19.91 -19.57
CA LEU A 4 -6.00 20.16 -19.19
C LEU A 4 -5.61 19.36 -17.93
N GLN A 5 -6.51 19.25 -16.94
CA GLN A 5 -6.24 18.45 -15.74
C GLN A 5 -6.25 16.93 -16.04
N VAL A 6 -7.14 16.47 -16.92
CA VAL A 6 -7.13 15.07 -17.40
C VAL A 6 -5.80 14.77 -18.08
N SER A 7 -5.36 15.62 -19.02
CA SER A 7 -4.07 15.43 -19.70
C SER A 7 -2.90 15.43 -18.74
N ARG A 8 -2.93 16.26 -17.69
CA ARG A 8 -1.89 16.30 -16.66
C ARG A 8 -1.81 14.97 -15.88
N VAL A 9 -2.95 14.45 -15.42
CA VAL A 9 -3.01 13.18 -14.68
C VAL A 9 -2.50 12.04 -15.56
N LEU A 10 -3.00 11.94 -16.81
CA LEU A 10 -2.55 10.90 -17.75
C LEU A 10 -1.06 10.99 -18.09
N LEU A 11 -0.55 12.20 -18.30
CA LEU A 11 0.87 12.43 -18.58
C LEU A 11 1.74 12.00 -17.38
N LEU A 12 1.34 12.38 -16.16
CA LEU A 12 2.07 11.99 -14.95
C LEU A 12 1.97 10.47 -14.68
N THR A 13 0.83 9.84 -15.00
CA THR A 13 0.71 8.37 -14.96
C THR A 13 1.69 7.70 -15.93
N MET A 14 1.77 8.21 -17.16
CA MET A 14 2.71 7.72 -18.17
C MET A 14 4.17 7.91 -17.73
N ILE A 15 4.50 9.09 -17.21
CA ILE A 15 5.86 9.36 -16.69
C ILE A 15 6.18 8.43 -15.52
N GLY A 16 5.25 8.23 -14.58
CA GLY A 16 5.38 7.29 -13.47
C GLY A 16 5.66 5.87 -13.95
N PHE A 17 4.91 5.41 -14.95
CA PHE A 17 5.11 4.11 -15.55
C PHE A 17 6.50 3.96 -16.22
N LEU A 18 6.88 4.93 -17.04
CA LEU A 18 8.16 4.87 -17.78
C LEU A 18 9.36 4.95 -16.83
N VAL A 19 9.31 5.82 -15.83
CA VAL A 19 10.39 5.95 -14.82
C VAL A 19 10.51 4.66 -14.01
N ALA A 20 9.41 4.14 -13.49
CA ALA A 20 9.41 2.88 -12.74
C ALA A 20 9.91 1.72 -13.60
N LEU A 21 9.45 1.63 -14.85
CA LEU A 21 9.89 0.59 -15.80
C LEU A 21 11.41 0.67 -16.05
N ALA A 22 11.96 1.87 -16.21
CA ALA A 22 13.40 2.09 -16.44
C ALA A 22 14.25 1.79 -15.19
N VAL A 23 13.74 2.12 -14.00
CA VAL A 23 14.46 1.89 -12.72
C VAL A 23 14.40 0.43 -12.29
N THR A 24 13.34 -0.30 -12.62
CA THR A 24 13.12 -1.69 -12.17
C THR A 24 14.29 -2.63 -12.49
N PRO A 25 14.86 -2.68 -13.73
CA PRO A 25 15.99 -3.57 -14.01
C PRO A 25 17.24 -3.24 -13.21
N LEU A 26 17.47 -1.96 -12.89
CA LEU A 26 18.61 -1.52 -12.07
C LEU A 26 18.43 -1.98 -10.62
N TRP A 27 17.23 -1.77 -10.06
CA TRP A 27 16.89 -2.22 -8.73
C TRP A 27 16.94 -3.75 -8.60
N TYR A 28 16.40 -4.46 -9.58
CA TYR A 28 16.42 -5.93 -9.59
C TYR A 28 17.85 -6.48 -9.59
N ARG A 29 18.77 -5.91 -10.42
CA ARG A 29 20.20 -6.29 -10.42
C ARG A 29 20.83 -6.03 -9.05
N PHE A 30 20.50 -4.92 -8.41
CA PHE A 30 20.96 -4.60 -7.06
C PHE A 30 20.49 -5.67 -6.05
N LEU A 31 19.20 -6.00 -6.05
CA LEU A 31 18.64 -7.03 -5.14
C LEU A 31 19.31 -8.39 -5.35
N GLN A 32 19.55 -8.79 -6.60
CA GLN A 32 20.25 -10.04 -6.90
C GLN A 32 21.72 -10.02 -6.44
N LYS A 33 22.45 -8.94 -6.72
CA LYS A 33 23.86 -8.79 -6.35
C LYS A 33 24.06 -8.91 -4.85
N TYR A 34 23.19 -8.34 -4.05
CA TYR A 34 23.27 -8.37 -2.59
C TYR A 34 22.47 -9.51 -1.95
N LYS A 35 21.90 -10.41 -2.75
CA LYS A 35 21.09 -11.56 -2.31
C LYS A 35 19.98 -11.15 -1.33
N VAL A 36 19.30 -10.05 -1.64
CA VAL A 36 18.22 -9.48 -0.85
C VAL A 36 16.97 -10.35 -1.01
N SER A 37 16.96 -11.52 -0.36
CA SER A 37 15.84 -12.47 -0.43
C SER A 37 15.37 -12.86 0.96
N LYS A 38 14.04 -12.89 1.15
CA LYS A 38 13.42 -13.33 2.40
C LYS A 38 13.38 -14.85 2.44
N GLN A 39 13.65 -15.43 3.61
CA GLN A 39 13.52 -16.88 3.78
C GLN A 39 12.05 -17.26 3.88
N ILE A 40 11.69 -18.33 3.19
CA ILE A 40 10.35 -18.93 3.30
C ILE A 40 10.18 -19.54 4.69
N ARG A 41 9.01 -19.36 5.31
CA ARG A 41 8.66 -19.91 6.61
C ARG A 41 8.81 -21.44 6.57
N THR A 42 9.40 -22.02 7.61
CA THR A 42 9.61 -23.47 7.68
C THR A 42 8.26 -24.23 7.73
N ALA A 43 8.24 -25.45 7.19
CA ALA A 43 7.05 -26.33 7.19
C ALA A 43 6.46 -26.57 8.60
N LYS A 44 7.29 -26.48 9.67
CA LYS A 44 6.83 -26.62 11.06
C LYS A 44 5.89 -25.49 11.50
N VAL A 45 6.01 -24.29 10.91
CA VAL A 45 5.25 -23.09 11.29
C VAL A 45 4.07 -22.86 10.37
N ALA A 46 4.25 -23.09 9.07
CA ALA A 46 3.25 -22.84 8.03
C ALA A 46 3.30 -23.97 6.97
N PRO A 47 2.75 -25.17 7.26
CA PRO A 47 2.91 -26.33 6.38
C PRO A 47 2.23 -26.14 5.01
N VAL A 48 1.07 -25.52 4.95
CA VAL A 48 0.36 -25.23 3.69
C VAL A 48 1.18 -24.24 2.86
N PHE A 49 1.57 -23.12 3.44
CA PHE A 49 2.37 -22.10 2.77
C PHE A 49 3.68 -22.67 2.22
N ASN A 50 4.43 -23.44 3.04
CA ASN A 50 5.71 -24.01 2.62
C ASN A 50 5.55 -24.93 1.41
N LYS A 51 4.53 -25.79 1.39
CA LYS A 51 4.27 -26.74 0.31
C LYS A 51 4.11 -26.06 -1.06
N PHE A 52 3.45 -24.89 -1.10
CA PHE A 52 3.17 -24.19 -2.36
C PHE A 52 4.27 -23.19 -2.75
N HIS A 53 5.00 -22.64 -1.77
CA HIS A 53 5.97 -21.55 -2.00
C HIS A 53 7.45 -21.98 -1.89
N GLU A 54 7.76 -23.25 -1.64
CA GLU A 54 9.14 -23.74 -1.55
C GLU A 54 9.97 -23.42 -2.82
N LYS A 55 9.35 -23.52 -3.99
CA LYS A 55 9.97 -23.19 -5.28
C LYS A 55 10.35 -21.71 -5.44
N LYS A 56 9.79 -20.82 -4.63
CA LYS A 56 10.06 -19.38 -4.63
C LYS A 56 11.25 -18.98 -3.73
N THR A 57 11.92 -19.99 -3.12
CA THR A 57 13.11 -19.74 -2.31
C THR A 57 14.18 -19.04 -3.12
N GLY A 58 14.69 -17.90 -2.61
CA GLY A 58 15.71 -17.10 -3.31
C GLY A 58 15.16 -15.99 -4.18
N THR A 59 13.83 -15.88 -4.37
CA THR A 59 13.24 -14.71 -5.04
C THR A 59 13.52 -13.45 -4.20
N PRO A 60 14.06 -12.37 -4.81
CA PRO A 60 14.33 -11.13 -4.11
C PRO A 60 13.05 -10.51 -3.48
N THR A 61 13.20 -9.85 -2.34
CA THR A 61 12.15 -9.01 -1.72
C THR A 61 12.49 -7.52 -1.84
N ALA A 62 11.71 -6.64 -1.21
CA ALA A 62 11.86 -5.19 -1.26
C ALA A 62 11.65 -4.57 -2.66
N GLY A 63 10.85 -5.19 -3.51
CA GLY A 63 10.44 -4.64 -4.80
C GLY A 63 9.57 -3.37 -4.66
N GLY A 64 8.88 -3.20 -3.53
CA GLY A 64 8.04 -2.02 -3.26
C GLY A 64 8.78 -0.68 -3.29
N VAL A 65 10.12 -0.69 -3.14
CA VAL A 65 10.96 0.50 -3.32
C VAL A 65 10.76 1.15 -4.70
N ILE A 66 10.50 0.35 -5.73
CA ILE A 66 10.24 0.84 -7.10
C ILE A 66 9.02 1.77 -7.08
N ILE A 67 7.98 1.43 -6.33
CA ILE A 67 6.72 2.18 -6.30
C ILE A 67 6.92 3.51 -5.58
N TRP A 68 7.23 3.47 -4.28
CA TRP A 68 7.34 4.70 -3.51
C TRP A 68 8.56 5.54 -3.90
N GLY A 69 9.66 4.91 -4.30
CA GLY A 69 10.85 5.61 -4.79
C GLY A 69 10.58 6.38 -6.08
N THR A 70 9.79 5.82 -7.00
CA THR A 70 9.35 6.53 -8.21
C THR A 70 8.47 7.72 -7.86
N VAL A 71 7.47 7.52 -6.98
CA VAL A 71 6.54 8.59 -6.57
C VAL A 71 7.29 9.75 -5.91
N VAL A 72 8.16 9.45 -4.96
CA VAL A 72 8.95 10.46 -4.25
C VAL A 72 9.95 11.14 -5.20
N GLY A 73 10.61 10.37 -6.06
CA GLY A 73 11.56 10.90 -7.03
C GLY A 73 10.90 11.87 -8.02
N ILE A 74 9.75 11.50 -8.58
CA ILE A 74 8.99 12.38 -9.49
C ILE A 74 8.49 13.62 -8.77
N ALA A 75 7.95 13.47 -7.55
CA ALA A 75 7.52 14.60 -6.73
C ALA A 75 8.67 15.59 -6.45
N ALA A 76 9.85 15.08 -6.09
CA ALA A 76 11.03 15.88 -5.85
C ALA A 76 11.51 16.61 -7.13
N ILE A 77 11.61 15.89 -8.26
CA ILE A 77 12.06 16.45 -9.53
C ILE A 77 11.12 17.56 -9.99
N PHE A 78 9.81 17.30 -10.06
CA PHE A 78 8.85 18.31 -10.52
C PHE A 78 8.62 19.40 -9.48
N GLY A 79 8.80 19.12 -8.19
CA GLY A 79 8.82 20.13 -7.16
C GLY A 79 9.97 21.15 -7.37
N ILE A 80 11.20 20.66 -7.57
CA ILE A 80 12.38 21.50 -7.83
C ILE A 80 12.24 22.25 -9.16
N LEU A 81 11.87 21.55 -10.24
CA LEU A 81 11.71 22.17 -11.55
C LEU A 81 10.56 23.19 -11.58
N GLY A 82 9.45 22.91 -10.91
CA GLY A 82 8.31 23.83 -10.82
C GLY A 82 8.57 25.03 -9.91
N PHE A 83 9.56 24.94 -9.00
CA PHE A 83 10.06 26.08 -8.23
C PHE A 83 11.04 26.94 -9.07
N ALA A 84 11.93 26.29 -9.83
CA ALA A 84 12.96 26.98 -10.61
C ALA A 84 12.43 27.57 -11.94
N PHE A 85 11.44 26.92 -12.56
CA PHE A 85 10.93 27.27 -13.89
C PHE A 85 9.41 27.40 -13.88
N ASN A 86 8.90 28.33 -14.72
CA ASN A 86 7.47 28.50 -14.95
C ASN A 86 6.95 27.64 -16.12
N GLY A 87 5.65 27.80 -16.45
CA GLY A 87 5.03 27.14 -17.60
C GLY A 87 4.85 25.65 -17.40
N PHE A 88 5.40 24.86 -18.32
CA PHE A 88 5.22 23.41 -18.36
C PHE A 88 5.68 22.68 -17.08
N TRP A 89 6.82 23.06 -16.50
CA TRP A 89 7.35 22.46 -15.29
C TRP A 89 6.48 22.75 -14.07
N LYS A 90 5.99 23.97 -13.95
CA LYS A 90 5.05 24.34 -12.89
C LYS A 90 3.71 23.61 -13.05
N TYR A 91 3.28 23.36 -14.28
CA TYR A 91 2.07 22.60 -14.57
C TYR A 91 2.20 21.13 -14.14
N LEU A 92 3.37 20.50 -14.26
CA LEU A 92 3.61 19.14 -13.81
C LEU A 92 3.83 19.02 -12.30
N ASN A 93 4.18 20.09 -11.63
CA ASN A 93 4.38 20.10 -10.18
C ASN A 93 3.03 19.93 -9.48
N PHE A 94 2.85 18.79 -8.82
CA PHE A 94 1.66 18.45 -8.04
C PHE A 94 1.88 18.60 -6.53
N LEU A 95 3.02 19.15 -6.10
CA LEU A 95 3.26 19.37 -4.68
C LEU A 95 2.35 20.48 -4.16
N ASN A 96 1.43 20.12 -3.29
CA ASN A 96 0.47 21.00 -2.67
C ASN A 96 0.35 20.68 -1.18
N ARG A 97 0.51 21.70 -0.33
CA ARG A 97 0.45 21.53 1.13
C ARG A 97 -0.89 20.96 1.60
N ALA A 98 -1.98 21.38 0.97
CA ALA A 98 -3.34 20.96 1.36
C ALA A 98 -3.68 19.54 0.91
N GLU A 99 -3.10 19.06 -0.21
CA GLU A 99 -3.55 17.83 -0.86
C GLU A 99 -2.50 16.71 -0.87
N THR A 100 -1.23 17.02 -1.15
CA THR A 100 -0.25 15.99 -1.49
C THR A 100 0.88 15.78 -0.48
N TYR A 101 1.16 16.74 0.41
CA TYR A 101 2.24 16.59 1.37
C TYR A 101 2.00 15.43 2.34
N LEU A 102 0.76 15.22 2.79
CA LEU A 102 0.44 14.12 3.71
C LEU A 102 0.56 12.74 3.04
N PRO A 103 -0.06 12.46 1.87
CA PRO A 103 0.13 11.17 1.22
C PRO A 103 1.57 10.95 0.75
N LEU A 104 2.32 12.01 0.38
CA LEU A 104 3.74 11.89 0.05
C LEU A 104 4.60 11.55 1.28
N ALA A 105 4.32 12.18 2.42
CA ALA A 105 4.98 11.83 3.69
C ALA A 105 4.61 10.40 4.13
N ALA A 106 3.35 10.02 3.98
CA ALA A 106 2.86 8.68 4.33
C ALA A 106 3.57 7.59 3.51
N ILE A 107 3.63 7.74 2.19
CA ILE A 107 4.27 6.74 1.32
C ILE A 107 5.78 6.64 1.58
N LEU A 108 6.44 7.76 1.83
CA LEU A 108 7.88 7.80 2.12
C LEU A 108 8.20 7.19 3.48
N ILE A 109 7.55 7.63 4.55
CA ILE A 109 7.81 7.17 5.91
C ILE A 109 7.46 5.67 6.02
N ALA A 110 6.30 5.27 5.55
CA ALA A 110 5.88 3.87 5.57
C ALA A 110 6.77 2.99 4.69
N GLY A 111 7.19 3.48 3.53
CA GLY A 111 8.12 2.80 2.63
C GLY A 111 9.48 2.56 3.27
N ILE A 112 10.04 3.56 3.94
CA ILE A 112 11.32 3.45 4.67
C ILE A 112 11.18 2.47 5.85
N LEU A 113 10.12 2.59 6.66
CA LEU A 113 9.90 1.69 7.79
C LEU A 113 9.70 0.24 7.35
N GLY A 114 8.94 0.03 6.28
CA GLY A 114 8.79 -1.29 5.68
C GLY A 114 10.09 -1.83 5.08
N PHE A 115 10.92 -0.97 4.47
CA PHE A 115 12.25 -1.35 3.99
C PHE A 115 13.17 -1.77 5.14
N LEU A 116 13.13 -1.08 6.27
CA LEU A 116 13.87 -1.48 7.47
C LEU A 116 13.39 -2.84 7.99
N ASP A 117 12.08 -3.13 7.94
CA ASP A 117 11.58 -4.45 8.33
C ASP A 117 12.04 -5.56 7.39
N ASP A 118 11.95 -5.35 6.08
CA ASP A 118 12.50 -6.28 5.09
C ASP A 118 14.00 -6.51 5.31
N TRP A 119 14.75 -5.44 5.60
CA TRP A 119 16.19 -5.52 5.86
C TRP A 119 16.51 -6.32 7.12
N LEU A 120 15.78 -6.09 8.22
CA LEU A 120 15.90 -6.90 9.44
C LEU A 120 15.58 -8.38 9.15
N GLY A 121 14.58 -8.63 8.29
CA GLY A 121 14.22 -9.98 7.84
C GLY A 121 15.36 -10.68 7.11
N ILE A 122 16.06 -9.98 6.23
CA ILE A 122 17.22 -10.49 5.48
C ILE A 122 18.38 -10.82 6.42
N LEU A 123 18.65 -9.93 7.38
CA LEU A 123 19.68 -10.13 8.40
C LEU A 123 19.32 -11.19 9.44
N LYS A 124 18.11 -11.76 9.39
CA LYS A 124 17.55 -12.70 10.38
C LYS A 124 17.51 -12.13 11.81
N ILE A 125 17.46 -10.81 11.92
CA ILE A 125 17.34 -10.10 13.18
C ILE A 125 15.85 -9.94 13.49
N GLY A 126 15.45 -10.18 14.74
CA GLY A 126 14.09 -10.01 15.20
C GLY A 126 13.38 -11.33 15.51
N GLY A 127 12.10 -11.27 15.73
CA GLY A 127 11.39 -12.35 16.39
C GLY A 127 10.47 -13.13 15.50
N GLY A 128 10.96 -14.16 14.89
CA GLY A 128 10.11 -15.13 14.21
C GLY A 128 10.94 -16.04 13.31
N ASN A 129 10.35 -17.14 12.83
CA ASN A 129 11.03 -18.13 12.00
C ASN A 129 11.34 -17.64 10.57
N GLY A 130 11.56 -16.36 10.37
CA GLY A 130 11.88 -15.74 9.07
C GLY A 130 12.58 -14.39 9.21
N GLY A 131 12.85 -13.93 10.44
CA GLY A 131 13.38 -12.57 10.70
C GLY A 131 12.32 -11.46 10.52
N GLY A 132 12.75 -10.20 10.72
CA GLY A 132 11.86 -9.03 10.66
C GLY A 132 11.06 -8.80 11.94
N LEU A 133 10.19 -7.78 11.93
CA LEU A 133 9.40 -7.40 13.09
C LEU A 133 8.27 -8.42 13.34
N LYS A 134 8.05 -8.75 14.62
CA LYS A 134 6.83 -9.48 15.01
C LYS A 134 5.61 -8.60 14.73
N ILE A 135 4.48 -9.22 14.42
CA ILE A 135 3.21 -8.54 14.10
C ILE A 135 2.83 -7.46 15.14
N ARG A 136 3.08 -7.70 16.43
CA ARG A 136 2.82 -6.72 17.49
C ARG A 136 3.63 -5.43 17.35
N TYR A 137 4.86 -5.51 16.85
CA TYR A 137 5.69 -4.32 16.61
C TYR A 137 5.28 -3.61 15.32
N LYS A 138 4.87 -4.34 14.29
CA LYS A 138 4.26 -3.75 13.09
C LYS A 138 2.99 -2.97 13.44
N LEU A 139 2.10 -3.57 14.23
CA LEU A 139 0.89 -2.89 14.73
C LEU A 139 1.22 -1.66 15.57
N LEU A 140 2.29 -1.69 16.39
CA LEU A 140 2.75 -0.52 17.12
C LEU A 140 3.22 0.60 16.18
N VAL A 141 3.96 0.26 15.12
CA VAL A 141 4.39 1.24 14.10
C VAL A 141 3.16 1.85 13.40
N TYR A 142 2.19 1.03 13.01
CA TYR A 142 0.94 1.52 12.42
C TYR A 142 0.17 2.44 13.37
N LEU A 143 0.11 2.06 14.64
CA LEU A 143 -0.54 2.87 15.69
C LEU A 143 0.15 4.23 15.85
N LEU A 144 1.48 4.27 15.89
CA LEU A 144 2.22 5.54 16.01
C LEU A 144 1.98 6.46 14.82
N ILE A 145 2.01 5.92 13.60
CA ILE A 145 1.70 6.69 12.38
C ILE A 145 0.24 7.18 12.43
N ALA A 146 -0.68 6.32 12.86
CA ALA A 146 -2.10 6.66 12.97
C ALA A 146 -2.36 7.76 14.01
N ILE A 147 -1.68 7.74 15.16
CA ILE A 147 -1.79 8.80 16.20
C ILE A 147 -1.31 10.14 15.63
N VAL A 148 -0.14 10.17 15.00
CA VAL A 148 0.41 11.40 14.41
C VAL A 148 -0.51 11.93 13.30
N GLY A 149 -1.00 11.04 12.42
CA GLY A 149 -1.93 11.41 11.38
C GLY A 149 -3.27 11.92 11.93
N ALA A 150 -3.87 11.23 12.90
CA ALA A 150 -5.12 11.64 13.52
C ALA A 150 -5.00 13.01 14.20
N TRP A 151 -3.89 13.21 14.94
CA TRP A 151 -3.60 14.51 15.55
C TRP A 151 -3.52 15.62 14.49
N TRP A 152 -2.81 15.36 13.37
CA TRP A 152 -2.68 16.33 12.30
C TRP A 152 -4.02 16.66 11.64
N PHE A 153 -4.81 15.65 11.30
CA PHE A 153 -6.12 15.86 10.66
C PHE A 153 -7.10 16.60 11.58
N TYR A 154 -7.18 16.19 12.84
CA TYR A 154 -8.14 16.77 13.78
C TYR A 154 -7.73 18.18 14.26
N PHE A 155 -6.47 18.38 14.72
CA PHE A 155 -6.03 19.63 15.33
C PHE A 155 -5.41 20.63 14.36
N LYS A 156 -4.94 20.23 13.17
CA LYS A 156 -4.30 21.12 12.21
C LYS A 156 -5.14 21.38 10.97
N LEU A 157 -5.99 20.44 10.57
CA LEU A 157 -6.85 20.56 9.41
C LEU A 157 -8.32 20.73 9.80
N ASP A 158 -8.66 20.71 11.10
CA ASP A 158 -10.01 20.84 11.67
C ASP A 158 -11.03 19.86 11.03
N TRP A 159 -10.57 18.63 10.79
CA TRP A 159 -11.41 17.60 10.20
C TRP A 159 -12.22 16.89 11.30
N THR A 160 -13.52 17.10 11.26
CA THR A 160 -14.48 16.59 12.27
C THR A 160 -15.68 15.93 11.61
N VAL A 161 -15.76 15.99 10.27
CA VAL A 161 -16.91 15.56 9.47
C VAL A 161 -16.61 14.26 8.72
N LEU A 162 -17.54 13.31 8.80
CA LEU A 162 -17.54 12.07 8.01
C LEU A 162 -18.67 12.15 6.98
N ASN A 163 -18.32 11.87 5.71
CA ASN A 163 -19.31 11.82 4.65
C ASN A 163 -19.94 10.42 4.54
N ILE A 164 -21.26 10.34 4.72
CA ILE A 164 -22.02 9.09 4.57
C ILE A 164 -22.62 9.09 3.16
N PRO A 165 -22.31 8.06 2.34
CA PRO A 165 -22.89 7.92 1.01
C PRO A 165 -24.40 7.99 1.04
N PHE A 166 -24.99 8.72 0.09
CA PHE A 166 -26.43 8.96 -0.05
C PHE A 166 -27.12 9.82 1.05
N TYR A 167 -26.44 10.05 2.18
CA TYR A 167 -26.98 10.85 3.29
C TYR A 167 -26.32 12.24 3.39
N GLY A 168 -25.01 12.32 3.11
CA GLY A 168 -24.20 13.53 3.17
C GLY A 168 -23.26 13.60 4.37
N PRO A 169 -22.68 14.79 4.64
CA PRO A 169 -21.73 15.00 5.72
C PRO A 169 -22.41 14.99 7.10
N ILE A 170 -21.81 14.27 8.05
CA ILE A 170 -22.21 14.22 9.46
C ILE A 170 -21.04 14.69 10.32
N GLU A 171 -21.34 15.63 11.24
CA GLU A 171 -20.39 16.08 12.24
C GLU A 171 -20.21 14.98 13.30
N ILE A 172 -19.00 14.42 13.40
CA ILE A 172 -18.66 13.35 14.34
C ILE A 172 -17.70 13.82 15.45
N GLY A 173 -17.20 15.07 15.34
CA GLY A 173 -16.33 15.69 16.32
C GLY A 173 -15.14 14.84 16.71
N PHE A 174 -14.93 14.63 18.01
CA PHE A 174 -13.80 13.86 18.55
C PHE A 174 -13.74 12.40 18.07
N TRP A 175 -14.85 11.79 17.64
CA TRP A 175 -14.89 10.45 17.07
C TRP A 175 -14.10 10.32 15.77
N TYR A 176 -13.75 11.43 15.15
CA TYR A 176 -12.88 11.44 13.98
C TYR A 176 -11.51 10.80 14.28
N ILE A 177 -10.94 11.04 15.46
CA ILE A 177 -9.62 10.51 15.88
C ILE A 177 -9.60 8.98 15.86
N PRO A 178 -10.46 8.27 16.63
CA PRO A 178 -10.45 6.80 16.65
C PRO A 178 -10.83 6.19 15.29
N ILE A 179 -11.71 6.83 14.51
CA ILE A 179 -12.05 6.37 13.16
C ILE A 179 -10.84 6.49 12.24
N PHE A 180 -10.15 7.64 12.26
CA PHE A 180 -8.92 7.82 11.49
C PHE A 180 -7.88 6.74 11.83
N MET A 181 -7.62 6.55 13.11
CA MET A 181 -6.66 5.54 13.58
C MET A 181 -7.05 4.14 13.12
N PHE A 182 -8.32 3.78 13.21
CA PHE A 182 -8.83 2.50 12.74
C PHE A 182 -8.59 2.32 11.23
N ILE A 183 -8.89 3.33 10.42
CA ILE A 183 -8.71 3.27 8.95
C ILE A 183 -7.25 3.09 8.58
N ILE A 184 -6.34 3.86 9.18
CA ILE A 184 -4.91 3.73 8.89
C ILE A 184 -4.36 2.35 9.28
N ILE A 185 -4.70 1.88 10.49
CA ILE A 185 -4.25 0.57 10.97
C ILE A 185 -4.84 -0.55 10.12
N ALA A 186 -6.15 -0.49 9.83
CA ALA A 186 -6.84 -1.50 9.03
C ALA A 186 -6.27 -1.56 7.60
N SER A 187 -6.09 -0.41 6.94
CA SER A 187 -5.53 -0.36 5.58
C SER A 187 -4.09 -0.89 5.52
N ALA A 188 -3.25 -0.52 6.49
CA ALA A 188 -1.87 -0.99 6.57
C ALA A 188 -1.80 -2.50 6.84
N PHE A 189 -2.60 -2.99 7.80
CA PHE A 189 -2.69 -4.40 8.14
C PHE A 189 -3.21 -5.23 6.96
N SER A 190 -4.32 -4.78 6.34
CA SER A 190 -4.92 -5.48 5.20
C SER A 190 -3.97 -5.57 4.00
N ALA A 191 -3.25 -4.50 3.68
CA ALA A 191 -2.26 -4.53 2.62
C ALA A 191 -1.11 -5.51 2.94
N ASN A 192 -0.65 -5.55 4.19
CA ASN A 192 0.40 -6.48 4.60
C ASN A 192 -0.04 -7.95 4.54
N GLU A 193 -1.28 -8.26 4.94
CA GLU A 193 -1.83 -9.61 4.86
C GLU A 193 -2.14 -10.05 3.42
N THR A 194 -2.40 -9.10 2.51
CA THR A 194 -2.69 -9.39 1.09
C THR A 194 -1.42 -9.63 0.27
N ASP A 195 -0.22 -9.23 0.75
CA ASP A 195 1.07 -9.46 0.07
C ASP A 195 1.55 -10.92 0.23
N GLY A 196 0.70 -11.88 -0.14
CA GLY A 196 0.96 -13.31 -0.02
C GLY A 196 1.16 -14.04 -1.34
N LEU A 197 0.55 -13.56 -2.42
CA LEU A 197 0.63 -14.15 -3.77
C LEU A 197 1.20 -13.15 -4.77
N ASP A 198 1.85 -13.69 -5.82
CA ASP A 198 2.44 -12.90 -6.88
C ASP A 198 1.36 -12.03 -7.58
N GLY A 199 1.55 -10.72 -7.59
CA GLY A 199 0.66 -9.77 -8.22
C GLY A 199 -0.62 -9.43 -7.44
N LEU A 200 -0.98 -10.14 -6.37
CA LEU A 200 -2.25 -9.95 -5.67
C LEU A 200 -2.38 -8.55 -5.07
N LEU A 201 -1.48 -8.16 -4.16
CA LEU A 201 -1.52 -6.84 -3.56
C LEU A 201 -1.35 -5.72 -4.59
N GLY A 202 -0.41 -5.89 -5.54
CA GLY A 202 -0.18 -4.91 -6.60
C GLY A 202 -1.42 -4.67 -7.45
N GLY A 203 -2.13 -5.74 -7.84
CA GLY A 203 -3.38 -5.66 -8.61
C GLY A 203 -4.51 -5.01 -7.83
N VAL A 204 -4.75 -5.45 -6.59
CA VAL A 204 -5.82 -4.89 -5.73
C VAL A 204 -5.55 -3.41 -5.43
N ALA A 205 -4.31 -3.06 -5.10
CA ALA A 205 -3.91 -1.67 -4.86
C ALA A 205 -4.10 -0.81 -6.12
N LEU A 206 -3.74 -1.33 -7.30
CA LEU A 206 -3.93 -0.62 -8.56
C LEU A 206 -5.40 -0.19 -8.75
N PHE A 207 -6.35 -1.10 -8.59
CA PHE A 207 -7.78 -0.79 -8.70
C PHE A 207 -8.25 0.20 -7.64
N ALA A 208 -7.81 0.05 -6.39
CA ALA A 208 -8.15 0.96 -5.31
C ALA A 208 -7.61 2.38 -5.57
N PHE A 209 -6.35 2.52 -6.04
CA PHE A 209 -5.77 3.82 -6.38
C PHE A 209 -6.42 4.44 -7.62
N VAL A 210 -6.84 3.65 -8.62
CA VAL A 210 -7.62 4.15 -9.77
C VAL A 210 -8.94 4.74 -9.30
N ALA A 211 -9.68 4.03 -8.45
CA ALA A 211 -10.94 4.52 -7.89
C ALA A 211 -10.75 5.82 -7.10
N LEU A 212 -9.78 5.86 -6.18
CA LEU A 212 -9.50 7.05 -5.36
C LEU A 212 -8.97 8.23 -6.18
N THR A 213 -8.16 7.97 -7.20
CA THR A 213 -7.70 9.01 -8.14
C THR A 213 -8.87 9.63 -8.90
N THR A 214 -9.81 8.80 -9.34
CA THR A 214 -11.04 9.25 -9.99
C THR A 214 -11.89 10.08 -9.04
N VAL A 215 -12.08 9.64 -7.80
CA VAL A 215 -12.79 10.40 -6.75
C VAL A 215 -12.11 11.74 -6.50
N ALA A 216 -10.79 11.75 -6.30
CA ALA A 216 -10.03 12.99 -6.10
C ALA A 216 -10.21 13.95 -7.27
N PHE A 217 -10.19 13.44 -8.50
CA PHE A 217 -10.43 14.24 -9.72
C PHE A 217 -11.84 14.85 -9.75
N VAL A 218 -12.87 14.05 -9.45
CA VAL A 218 -14.28 14.50 -9.42
C VAL A 218 -14.50 15.55 -8.33
N LEU A 219 -13.82 15.43 -7.19
CA LEU A 219 -13.85 16.41 -6.10
C LEU A 219 -13.05 17.70 -6.42
N GLY A 220 -12.45 17.82 -7.62
CA GLY A 220 -11.62 18.97 -8.00
C GLY A 220 -10.24 19.01 -7.35
N ARG A 221 -9.83 17.95 -6.65
CA ARG A 221 -8.52 17.82 -6.00
C ARG A 221 -7.48 17.31 -7.02
N TYR A 222 -7.15 18.17 -7.97
CA TYR A 222 -6.37 17.79 -9.14
C TYR A 222 -4.90 17.42 -8.80
N ASP A 223 -4.31 18.03 -7.78
CA ASP A 223 -2.95 17.67 -7.34
C ASP A 223 -2.93 16.30 -6.68
N LEU A 224 -3.94 15.97 -5.87
CA LEU A 224 -4.12 14.64 -5.30
C LEU A 224 -4.38 13.58 -6.39
N ALA A 225 -5.17 13.92 -7.40
CA ALA A 225 -5.39 13.03 -8.56
C ALA A 225 -4.10 12.84 -9.37
N ALA A 226 -3.27 13.87 -9.53
CA ALA A 226 -1.96 13.78 -10.16
C ALA A 226 -0.99 12.88 -9.38
N PHE A 227 -0.96 13.01 -8.04
CA PHE A 227 -0.22 12.09 -7.16
C PHE A 227 -0.70 10.65 -7.36
N GLY A 228 -2.01 10.40 -7.32
CA GLY A 228 -2.60 9.08 -7.56
C GLY A 228 -2.23 8.51 -8.93
N GLY A 229 -2.21 9.36 -9.96
CA GLY A 229 -1.76 8.98 -11.30
C GLY A 229 -0.31 8.46 -11.34
N VAL A 230 0.61 9.13 -10.62
CA VAL A 230 1.99 8.66 -10.51
C VAL A 230 2.07 7.32 -9.80
N VAL A 231 1.29 7.12 -8.72
CA VAL A 231 1.22 5.82 -8.00
C VAL A 231 0.70 4.73 -8.94
N ILE A 232 -0.36 4.98 -9.70
CA ILE A 232 -0.93 4.05 -10.69
C ILE A 232 0.13 3.67 -11.74
N GLY A 233 0.84 4.65 -12.29
CA GLY A 233 1.92 4.40 -13.25
C GLY A 233 3.01 3.50 -12.68
N ALA A 234 3.48 3.80 -11.47
CA ALA A 234 4.50 3.01 -10.79
C ALA A 234 4.01 1.57 -10.48
N LEU A 235 2.73 1.40 -10.07
CA LEU A 235 2.12 0.09 -9.83
C LEU A 235 2.00 -0.73 -11.11
N LEU A 236 1.62 -0.14 -12.24
CA LEU A 236 1.56 -0.82 -13.53
C LEU A 236 2.94 -1.37 -13.94
N ALA A 237 3.98 -0.57 -13.80
CA ALA A 237 5.35 -1.01 -14.10
C ALA A 237 5.81 -2.09 -13.12
N PHE A 238 5.51 -1.96 -11.83
CA PHE A 238 5.81 -2.97 -10.82
C PHE A 238 5.14 -4.31 -11.15
N LEU A 239 3.85 -4.30 -11.47
CA LEU A 239 3.08 -5.50 -11.80
C LEU A 239 3.64 -6.24 -12.99
N TRP A 240 4.18 -5.57 -13.99
CA TRP A 240 4.83 -6.20 -15.14
C TRP A 240 5.90 -7.23 -14.74
N PHE A 241 6.54 -7.03 -13.60
CA PHE A 241 7.57 -7.91 -13.06
C PHE A 241 7.11 -8.77 -11.88
N ASN A 242 5.96 -8.44 -11.27
CA ASN A 242 5.46 -9.10 -10.07
C ASN A 242 4.29 -10.07 -10.34
N ILE A 243 3.68 -10.05 -11.55
CA ILE A 243 2.70 -11.07 -11.95
C ILE A 243 3.40 -12.43 -12.02
N TYR A 244 2.67 -13.48 -11.63
CA TYR A 244 3.18 -14.86 -11.59
C TYR A 244 3.77 -15.33 -12.92
N PRO A 245 4.98 -15.92 -12.95
CA PRO A 245 5.90 -16.06 -11.81
C PRO A 245 6.68 -14.76 -11.54
N ALA A 246 6.62 -14.25 -10.32
CA ALA A 246 7.20 -12.97 -9.95
C ALA A 246 8.74 -13.00 -9.99
N LYS A 247 9.36 -11.94 -10.54
CA LYS A 247 10.82 -11.74 -10.51
C LYS A 247 11.31 -11.27 -9.15
N PHE A 248 10.46 -10.60 -8.37
CA PHE A 248 10.70 -10.13 -7.00
C PHE A 248 9.37 -9.90 -6.27
N PHE A 249 9.40 -10.00 -4.95
CA PHE A 249 8.26 -9.73 -4.09
C PHE A 249 8.17 -8.25 -3.74
N MET A 250 6.96 -7.79 -3.46
CA MET A 250 6.73 -6.41 -3.01
C MET A 250 7.43 -6.13 -1.69
N GLY A 251 7.25 -7.00 -0.71
CA GLY A 251 7.80 -6.88 0.64
C GLY A 251 7.06 -5.88 1.52
N ASP A 252 7.47 -5.84 2.77
CA ASP A 252 6.88 -4.92 3.76
C ASP A 252 7.07 -3.45 3.36
N THR A 253 8.13 -3.14 2.62
CA THR A 253 8.40 -1.81 2.08
C THR A 253 7.30 -1.31 1.14
N GLY A 254 6.72 -2.19 0.32
CA GLY A 254 5.62 -1.81 -0.59
C GLY A 254 4.26 -1.90 0.09
N SER A 255 3.98 -2.98 0.82
CA SER A 255 2.68 -3.20 1.44
C SER A 255 2.35 -2.14 2.49
N MET A 256 3.31 -1.76 3.35
CA MET A 256 3.14 -0.66 4.30
C MET A 256 2.95 0.69 3.60
N ALA A 257 3.79 0.99 2.59
CA ALA A 257 3.70 2.23 1.84
C ALA A 257 2.32 2.39 1.18
N LEU A 258 1.85 1.37 0.47
CA LEU A 258 0.56 1.40 -0.22
C LEU A 258 -0.61 1.43 0.75
N GLY A 259 -0.61 0.58 1.79
CA GLY A 259 -1.71 0.47 2.74
C GLY A 259 -1.93 1.77 3.53
N ILE A 260 -0.88 2.37 4.08
CA ILE A 260 -0.96 3.62 4.84
C ILE A 260 -1.37 4.78 3.92
N THR A 261 -0.78 4.86 2.71
CA THR A 261 -1.11 5.92 1.76
C THR A 261 -2.56 5.81 1.28
N LEU A 262 -3.06 4.59 1.05
CA LEU A 262 -4.46 4.34 0.73
C LEU A 262 -5.38 4.90 1.82
N GLY A 263 -5.11 4.57 3.08
CA GLY A 263 -5.87 5.10 4.22
C GLY A 263 -5.84 6.62 4.30
N VAL A 264 -4.67 7.24 4.10
CA VAL A 264 -4.54 8.72 4.11
C VAL A 264 -5.36 9.36 2.99
N ILE A 265 -5.33 8.82 1.76
CA ILE A 265 -6.10 9.37 0.64
C ILE A 265 -7.60 9.21 0.88
N VAL A 266 -8.04 8.06 1.40
CA VAL A 266 -9.44 7.82 1.77
C VAL A 266 -9.93 8.85 2.80
N MET A 267 -9.11 9.16 3.80
CA MET A 267 -9.44 10.19 4.77
C MET A 267 -9.42 11.59 4.15
N LEU A 268 -8.45 11.92 3.30
CA LEU A 268 -8.40 13.19 2.57
C LEU A 268 -9.58 13.40 1.63
N THR A 269 -10.08 12.35 1.00
CA THR A 269 -11.24 12.43 0.10
C THR A 269 -12.57 12.28 0.82
N ASN A 270 -12.55 12.02 2.12
CA ASN A 270 -13.71 11.72 2.95
C ASN A 270 -14.60 10.59 2.38
N THR A 271 -13.95 9.54 1.84
CA THR A 271 -14.61 8.38 1.25
C THR A 271 -14.47 7.12 2.11
N THR A 272 -14.33 7.30 3.40
CA THR A 272 -14.04 6.24 4.39
C THR A 272 -15.02 5.07 4.30
N LEU A 273 -16.31 5.35 4.18
CA LEU A 273 -17.34 4.31 4.09
C LEU A 273 -17.39 3.61 2.73
N LEU A 274 -16.76 4.18 1.71
CA LEU A 274 -16.62 3.56 0.39
C LEU A 274 -15.36 2.68 0.27
N LEU A 275 -14.43 2.78 1.23
CA LEU A 275 -13.20 1.98 1.22
C LEU A 275 -13.45 0.48 1.06
N PRO A 276 -14.42 -0.16 1.75
CA PRO A 276 -14.71 -1.57 1.57
C PRO A 276 -15.11 -1.96 0.13
N PHE A 277 -15.66 -1.04 -0.64
CA PHE A 277 -16.02 -1.28 -2.05
C PHE A 277 -14.81 -1.14 -2.97
N PHE A 278 -13.95 -0.14 -2.74
CA PHE A 278 -12.74 0.08 -3.55
C PHE A 278 -11.67 -0.99 -3.30
N ALA A 279 -11.65 -1.53 -2.10
CA ALA A 279 -10.62 -2.43 -1.61
C ALA A 279 -11.23 -3.71 -0.98
N ILE A 280 -12.30 -4.23 -1.57
CA ILE A 280 -13.05 -5.36 -1.00
C ILE A 280 -12.17 -6.59 -0.74
N ILE A 281 -11.22 -6.87 -1.61
CA ILE A 281 -10.29 -7.99 -1.44
C ILE A 281 -9.42 -7.77 -0.20
N LEU A 282 -8.88 -6.57 0.03
CA LEU A 282 -8.12 -6.24 1.24
C LEU A 282 -8.96 -6.49 2.50
N VAL A 283 -10.23 -6.10 2.46
CA VAL A 283 -11.17 -6.31 3.59
C VAL A 283 -11.42 -7.80 3.81
N MET A 284 -11.66 -8.58 2.76
CA MET A 284 -11.90 -10.03 2.87
C MET A 284 -10.69 -10.78 3.41
N GLU A 285 -9.47 -10.42 2.96
CA GLU A 285 -8.22 -10.99 3.47
C GLU A 285 -8.11 -10.81 4.98
N SER A 286 -8.24 -9.58 5.47
CA SER A 286 -8.15 -9.27 6.89
C SER A 286 -9.28 -9.85 7.71
N LEU A 287 -10.52 -9.79 7.22
CA LEU A 287 -11.67 -10.38 7.90
C LEU A 287 -11.50 -11.89 8.08
N SER A 288 -10.96 -12.59 7.08
CA SER A 288 -10.70 -14.01 7.19
C SER A 288 -9.74 -14.35 8.33
N VAL A 289 -8.70 -13.52 8.52
CA VAL A 289 -7.74 -13.66 9.63
C VAL A 289 -8.43 -13.42 10.98
N LEU A 290 -9.20 -12.33 11.08
CA LEU A 290 -9.93 -11.98 12.31
C LEU A 290 -10.96 -13.06 12.70
N ILE A 291 -11.77 -13.52 11.74
CA ILE A 291 -12.76 -14.58 11.96
C ILE A 291 -12.06 -15.86 12.43
N GLN A 292 -10.94 -16.23 11.82
CA GLN A 292 -10.16 -17.41 12.22
C GLN A 292 -9.62 -17.29 13.65
N LEU A 293 -9.08 -16.12 14.02
CA LEU A 293 -8.55 -15.88 15.35
C LEU A 293 -9.66 -15.92 16.42
N ILE A 294 -10.80 -15.27 16.14
CA ILE A 294 -11.97 -15.25 17.04
C ILE A 294 -12.52 -16.67 17.19
N SER A 295 -12.73 -17.41 16.10
CA SER A 295 -13.23 -18.78 16.14
C SER A 295 -12.32 -19.70 16.93
N LYS A 296 -11.00 -19.65 16.71
CA LYS A 296 -10.05 -20.45 17.48
C LYS A 296 -10.08 -20.11 18.98
N LYS A 297 -10.24 -18.82 19.33
CA LYS A 297 -10.32 -18.40 20.74
C LYS A 297 -11.60 -18.83 21.42
N LEU A 298 -12.75 -18.77 20.71
CA LEU A 298 -14.06 -19.05 21.29
C LEU A 298 -14.46 -20.53 21.22
N THR A 299 -14.14 -21.21 20.12
CA THR A 299 -14.62 -22.59 19.83
C THR A 299 -13.52 -23.63 19.76
N GLY A 300 -12.24 -23.22 19.73
CA GLY A 300 -11.09 -24.08 19.48
C GLY A 300 -10.98 -24.61 18.03
N LYS A 301 -11.96 -24.29 17.17
CA LYS A 301 -12.05 -24.83 15.79
C LYS A 301 -11.59 -23.80 14.75
N LYS A 302 -11.12 -24.32 13.62
CA LYS A 302 -10.81 -23.53 12.44
C LYS A 302 -12.07 -23.35 11.58
N VAL A 303 -12.28 -22.14 11.04
CA VAL A 303 -13.29 -21.83 10.00
C VAL A 303 -12.68 -22.08 8.63
N PHE A 304 -11.48 -21.55 8.39
CA PHE A 304 -10.76 -21.70 7.13
C PHE A 304 -9.62 -22.71 7.27
N LEU A 305 -9.27 -23.41 6.19
CA LEU A 305 -8.14 -24.35 6.16
C LEU A 305 -6.83 -23.62 6.46
N SER A 306 -6.65 -22.44 5.89
CA SER A 306 -5.56 -21.50 6.14
C SER A 306 -6.07 -20.07 6.06
N THR A 307 -5.34 -19.09 6.61
CA THR A 307 -5.62 -17.66 6.51
C THR A 307 -4.33 -16.89 6.28
N PRO A 308 -4.36 -15.76 5.56
CA PRO A 308 -5.50 -15.07 4.92
C PRO A 308 -6.24 -15.92 3.87
N ILE A 309 -7.38 -15.42 3.33
CA ILE A 309 -8.32 -16.23 2.53
C ILE A 309 -7.70 -16.78 1.23
N HIS A 310 -6.75 -16.09 0.60
CA HIS A 310 -6.04 -16.60 -0.56
C HIS A 310 -5.35 -17.94 -0.27
N HIS A 311 -4.77 -18.12 0.92
CA HIS A 311 -4.19 -19.40 1.33
C HIS A 311 -5.24 -20.50 1.59
N HIS A 312 -6.50 -20.14 1.85
CA HIS A 312 -7.59 -21.11 1.89
C HIS A 312 -7.86 -21.70 0.50
N PHE A 313 -7.90 -20.85 -0.54
CA PHE A 313 -8.09 -21.31 -1.92
C PHE A 313 -6.91 -22.14 -2.42
N GLU A 314 -5.66 -21.76 -2.11
CA GLU A 314 -4.49 -22.61 -2.37
C GLU A 314 -4.62 -23.99 -1.69
N ALA A 315 -5.09 -24.03 -0.43
CA ALA A 315 -5.31 -25.28 0.30
C ALA A 315 -6.42 -26.15 -0.32
N LEU A 316 -7.38 -25.55 -1.04
CA LEU A 316 -8.39 -26.23 -1.84
C LEU A 316 -7.86 -26.73 -3.20
N GLY A 317 -6.63 -26.39 -3.56
CA GLY A 317 -5.97 -26.82 -4.80
C GLY A 317 -6.02 -25.80 -5.94
N TRP A 318 -6.43 -24.57 -5.68
CA TRP A 318 -6.36 -23.51 -6.69
C TRP A 318 -4.91 -23.16 -6.99
N HIS A 319 -4.63 -22.91 -8.26
CA HIS A 319 -3.32 -22.42 -8.68
C HIS A 319 -3.22 -20.92 -8.40
N GLU A 320 -2.01 -20.43 -8.08
CA GLU A 320 -1.77 -19.03 -7.74
C GLU A 320 -2.22 -18.02 -8.81
N SER A 321 -2.29 -18.45 -10.06
CA SER A 321 -2.76 -17.62 -11.18
C SER A 321 -4.28 -17.61 -11.38
N GLN A 322 -5.03 -18.32 -10.57
CA GLN A 322 -6.50 -18.36 -10.58
C GLN A 322 -7.09 -17.38 -9.58
#